data_0d42bafd857ff2849cbffea15b3f6bd1
#
_entry.id   0d42bafd857ff2849cbffea15b3f6bd1
#
_cell.length_a   1.000
_cell.length_b   1.000
_cell.length_c   1.000
_cell.angle_alpha   90.00
_cell.angle_beta   90.00
_cell.angle_gamma   90.00
#
_symmetry.space_group_name_H-M   'P 1'
#
loop_
_entity.id
_entity.type
_entity.pdbx_description
1 polymer ?
#
loop_
_entity_poly.entity_id
_entity_poly.type
_entity_poly.pdbx_seq_one_letter_code
_entity_poly.pdbx_strand_id
1 'polypeptide(L)'
;HPDIAASETIWGYYPMSTHVVLEAASVSRDGFLDGAPHRKPLHNIYNQYTRCSVDPWHTDGQEDVEALLRPLFGTSWLAEDSLADKAFFGADTMLLSSASSKTAYGTAVQLRRRAGIEVVGLTSAANRAFCESLGCYSRVLTYAQLNEVAADASCVYFDFAGNAGLRSAIHTRFANLRYDCAIGVTHVDQRGSAKGLPGPRATFFFAPAQVAKRIGEWGNAALMERIVADWKTFSRQVTSPPAPWLTIEHHRGPAAVSAIYAQVLAGRGDPRVGHMLSLADAG
;
A
#
# COMPACT_ATOMS: atom_id res chain seq x y z
N HIS A 1 -29.35 -12.92 -4.24
CA HIS A 1 -29.75 -13.06 -2.85
C HIS A 1 -30.83 -12.01 -2.53
N PRO A 2 -31.93 -12.36 -1.83
CA PRO A 2 -33.06 -11.43 -1.63
C PRO A 2 -32.68 -10.14 -0.88
N ASP A 3 -31.67 -10.22 -0.01
CA ASP A 3 -31.21 -9.07 0.78
C ASP A 3 -30.09 -8.25 0.09
N ILE A 4 -29.80 -8.51 -1.18
CA ILE A 4 -28.85 -7.72 -1.99
C ILE A 4 -29.62 -7.13 -3.16
N ALA A 5 -29.75 -5.81 -3.15
CA ALA A 5 -30.53 -5.11 -4.18
C ALA A 5 -29.80 -5.11 -5.53
N ALA A 6 -30.57 -5.17 -6.62
CA ALA A 6 -30.03 -4.89 -7.94
C ALA A 6 -29.50 -3.45 -8.00
N SER A 7 -28.41 -3.24 -8.72
CA SER A 7 -27.73 -1.93 -8.85
C SER A 7 -27.05 -1.42 -7.58
N GLU A 8 -26.94 -2.24 -6.54
CA GLU A 8 -26.19 -1.87 -5.35
C GLU A 8 -24.68 -1.83 -5.66
N THR A 9 -24.00 -0.75 -5.28
CA THR A 9 -22.55 -0.62 -5.43
C THR A 9 -21.84 -1.32 -4.28
N ILE A 10 -20.92 -2.22 -4.62
CA ILE A 10 -20.23 -3.06 -3.66
C ILE A 10 -18.72 -2.99 -3.89
N TRP A 11 -17.97 -2.69 -2.83
CA TRP A 11 -16.51 -2.71 -2.84
C TRP A 11 -16.00 -4.10 -2.46
N GLY A 12 -14.96 -4.56 -3.17
CA GLY A 12 -14.33 -5.85 -2.88
C GLY A 12 -13.20 -6.19 -3.86
N TYR A 13 -12.67 -7.41 -3.76
CA TYR A 13 -11.67 -7.92 -4.69
C TYR A 13 -12.33 -8.74 -5.79
N TYR A 14 -12.25 -8.24 -7.02
CA TYR A 14 -12.84 -8.85 -8.20
C TYR A 14 -11.78 -9.42 -9.13
N PRO A 15 -12.08 -10.49 -9.88
CA PRO A 15 -11.23 -10.92 -10.98
C PRO A 15 -11.21 -9.87 -12.10
N MET A 16 -10.18 -9.90 -12.94
CA MET A 16 -10.12 -9.09 -14.16
C MET A 16 -11.06 -9.71 -15.22
N SER A 17 -12.34 -9.41 -15.10
CA SER A 17 -13.41 -9.93 -15.96
C SER A 17 -14.52 -8.88 -16.12
N THR A 18 -15.39 -9.04 -17.11
CA THR A 18 -16.55 -8.16 -17.32
C THR A 18 -17.62 -8.35 -16.26
N HIS A 19 -17.69 -9.54 -15.67
CA HIS A 19 -18.64 -9.92 -14.63
C HIS A 19 -18.09 -11.08 -13.81
N VAL A 20 -18.67 -11.29 -12.63
CA VAL A 20 -18.39 -12.45 -11.77
C VAL A 20 -19.67 -12.88 -11.07
N VAL A 21 -19.82 -14.18 -10.87
CA VAL A 21 -20.89 -14.73 -10.02
C VAL A 21 -20.30 -14.98 -8.63
N LEU A 22 -20.87 -14.36 -7.62
CA LEU A 22 -20.48 -14.51 -6.21
C LEU A 22 -21.50 -15.37 -5.48
N GLU A 23 -21.04 -16.29 -4.63
CA GLU A 23 -21.89 -17.07 -3.73
C GLU A 23 -22.08 -16.33 -2.41
N ALA A 24 -23.04 -15.40 -2.35
CA ALA A 24 -23.23 -14.55 -1.19
C ALA A 24 -23.58 -15.37 0.06
N ALA A 25 -22.68 -15.36 1.04
CA ALA A 25 -22.82 -16.00 2.34
C ALA A 25 -22.63 -14.97 3.44
N SER A 26 -23.19 -15.26 4.64
CA SER A 26 -23.11 -14.36 5.79
C SER A 26 -23.55 -12.92 5.47
N VAL A 27 -24.65 -12.80 4.71
CA VAL A 27 -25.19 -11.49 4.30
C VAL A 27 -25.64 -10.70 5.51
N SER A 28 -25.20 -9.45 5.58
CA SER A 28 -25.50 -8.51 6.67
C SER A 28 -25.85 -7.13 6.11
N ARG A 29 -26.13 -6.19 7.02
CA ARG A 29 -26.28 -4.77 6.66
C ARG A 29 -25.02 -4.22 5.99
N ASP A 30 -23.83 -4.63 6.44
CA ASP A 30 -22.55 -4.04 5.99
C ASP A 30 -22.00 -4.69 4.72
N GLY A 31 -22.48 -5.90 4.36
CA GLY A 31 -22.02 -6.63 3.19
C GLY A 31 -22.18 -8.13 3.29
N PHE A 32 -21.33 -8.88 2.62
CA PHE A 32 -21.35 -10.35 2.58
C PHE A 32 -19.97 -10.95 2.33
N LEU A 33 -19.84 -12.23 2.53
CA LEU A 33 -18.67 -13.01 2.13
C LEU A 33 -18.96 -13.80 0.85
N ASP A 34 -17.95 -13.97 -0.01
CA ASP A 34 -18.03 -14.97 -1.08
C ASP A 34 -17.76 -16.36 -0.49
N GLY A 35 -18.80 -17.20 -0.48
CA GLY A 35 -18.77 -18.56 0.01
C GLY A 35 -18.27 -19.60 -0.98
N ALA A 36 -17.87 -19.21 -2.18
CA ALA A 36 -17.46 -20.11 -3.24
C ALA A 36 -16.33 -21.06 -2.77
N PRO A 37 -16.40 -22.39 -3.07
CA PRO A 37 -15.48 -23.38 -2.53
C PRO A 37 -14.00 -23.09 -2.83
N HIS A 38 -13.68 -22.56 -4.01
CA HIS A 38 -12.32 -22.26 -4.42
C HIS A 38 -11.72 -21.05 -3.66
N ARG A 39 -12.54 -20.25 -3.00
CA ARG A 39 -12.11 -19.09 -2.22
C ARG A 39 -11.91 -19.37 -0.73
N LYS A 40 -12.40 -20.53 -0.24
CA LYS A 40 -12.28 -20.94 1.17
C LYS A 40 -10.84 -20.95 1.72
N PRO A 41 -9.79 -21.31 0.94
CA PRO A 41 -8.41 -21.26 1.44
C PRO A 41 -7.87 -19.84 1.65
N LEU A 42 -8.53 -18.80 1.11
CA LEU A 42 -8.10 -17.42 1.25
C LEU A 42 -8.49 -16.86 2.62
N HIS A 43 -7.70 -15.91 3.10
CA HIS A 43 -8.09 -15.15 4.29
C HIS A 43 -9.37 -14.35 4.01
N ASN A 44 -10.27 -14.26 4.99
CA ASN A 44 -11.60 -13.64 4.83
C ASN A 44 -11.57 -12.22 4.26
N ILE A 45 -10.51 -11.45 4.52
CA ILE A 45 -10.36 -10.10 3.97
C ILE A 45 -10.42 -10.06 2.43
N TYR A 46 -10.03 -11.14 1.76
CA TYR A 46 -10.09 -11.26 0.29
C TYR A 46 -11.45 -11.74 -0.22
N ASN A 47 -12.30 -12.23 0.67
CA ASN A 47 -13.63 -12.76 0.36
C ASN A 47 -14.74 -11.82 0.82
N GLN A 48 -14.39 -10.71 1.48
CA GLN A 48 -15.34 -9.74 1.99
C GLN A 48 -15.74 -8.73 0.92
N TYR A 49 -17.05 -8.54 0.78
CA TYR A 49 -17.68 -7.57 -0.10
C TYR A 49 -18.51 -6.62 0.74
N THR A 50 -18.22 -5.32 0.67
CA THR A 50 -18.79 -4.29 1.53
C THR A 50 -19.74 -3.41 0.73
N ARG A 51 -20.93 -3.12 1.27
CA ARG A 51 -21.90 -2.21 0.65
C ARG A 51 -21.39 -0.78 0.75
N CYS A 52 -21.20 -0.08 -0.38
CA CYS A 52 -20.70 1.29 -0.38
C CYS A 52 -21.64 2.24 0.38
N SER A 53 -22.96 1.98 0.34
CA SER A 53 -23.97 2.81 1.03
C SER A 53 -23.81 2.95 2.53
N VAL A 54 -23.10 2.01 3.18
CA VAL A 54 -22.85 2.02 4.64
C VAL A 54 -21.37 1.92 4.99
N ASP A 55 -20.51 1.90 4.00
CA ASP A 55 -19.05 1.77 4.20
C ASP A 55 -18.46 3.11 4.64
N PRO A 56 -17.87 3.20 5.84
CA PRO A 56 -17.28 4.45 6.33
C PRO A 56 -16.04 4.90 5.53
N TRP A 57 -15.43 4.01 4.74
CA TRP A 57 -14.33 4.36 3.83
C TRP A 57 -14.83 5.10 2.60
N HIS A 58 -16.06 4.80 2.18
CA HIS A 58 -16.62 5.29 0.92
C HIS A 58 -16.87 6.80 0.95
N THR A 59 -16.66 7.41 -0.21
CA THR A 59 -17.01 8.81 -0.50
C THR A 59 -17.48 8.87 -1.94
N ASP A 60 -18.71 9.32 -2.17
CA ASP A 60 -19.30 9.45 -3.51
C ASP A 60 -18.38 10.25 -4.44
N GLY A 61 -18.18 9.72 -5.65
CA GLY A 61 -17.30 10.29 -6.67
C GLY A 61 -15.80 10.05 -6.44
N GLN A 62 -15.44 9.20 -5.46
CA GLN A 62 -14.05 8.80 -5.18
C GLN A 62 -13.79 7.31 -5.44
N GLU A 63 -14.68 6.63 -6.14
CA GLU A 63 -14.66 5.18 -6.35
C GLU A 63 -13.35 4.70 -6.97
N ASP A 64 -12.82 5.43 -7.95
CA ASP A 64 -11.55 5.11 -8.61
C ASP A 64 -10.36 5.21 -7.64
N VAL A 65 -10.35 6.25 -6.83
CA VAL A 65 -9.31 6.47 -5.81
C VAL A 65 -9.38 5.39 -4.74
N GLU A 66 -10.60 5.02 -4.33
CA GLU A 66 -10.83 3.94 -3.37
C GLU A 66 -10.37 2.59 -3.92
N ALA A 67 -10.77 2.26 -5.15
CA ALA A 67 -10.38 1.02 -5.79
C ALA A 67 -8.85 0.87 -5.90
N LEU A 68 -8.15 1.97 -6.21
CA LEU A 68 -6.70 1.98 -6.38
C LEU A 68 -5.94 2.06 -5.05
N LEU A 69 -6.32 2.97 -4.16
CA LEU A 69 -5.48 3.34 -3.01
C LEU A 69 -5.89 2.69 -1.68
N ARG A 70 -7.16 2.37 -1.49
CA ARG A 70 -7.64 1.83 -0.20
C ARG A 70 -6.89 0.57 0.26
N PRO A 71 -6.64 -0.44 -0.59
CA PRO A 71 -5.87 -1.62 -0.17
C PRO A 71 -4.42 -1.29 0.17
N LEU A 72 -3.82 -0.35 -0.58
CA LEU A 72 -2.44 0.08 -0.40
C LEU A 72 -2.29 0.93 0.87
N PHE A 73 -3.23 1.85 1.09
CA PHE A 73 -3.26 2.68 2.29
C PHE A 73 -3.48 1.84 3.56
N GLY A 74 -4.38 0.87 3.52
CA GLY A 74 -4.56 -0.07 4.62
C GLY A 74 -3.26 -0.77 5.01
N THR A 75 -2.49 -1.22 4.02
CA THR A 75 -1.15 -1.79 4.25
C THR A 75 -0.18 -0.76 4.82
N SER A 76 -0.17 0.46 4.29
CA SER A 76 0.69 1.55 4.75
C SER A 76 0.44 1.91 6.21
N TRP A 77 -0.83 2.08 6.57
CA TRP A 77 -1.26 2.42 7.92
C TRP A 77 -0.90 1.33 8.92
N LEU A 78 -1.20 0.07 8.59
CA LEU A 78 -0.91 -1.08 9.45
C LEU A 78 0.58 -1.36 9.60
N ALA A 79 1.38 -1.10 8.56
CA ALA A 79 2.83 -1.25 8.63
C ALA A 79 3.44 -0.23 9.59
N GLU A 80 3.02 1.03 9.48
CA GLU A 80 3.45 2.09 10.41
C GLU A 80 3.01 1.79 11.84
N ASP A 81 1.73 1.46 12.05
CA ASP A 81 1.17 1.10 13.35
C ASP A 81 1.91 -0.08 14.00
N SER A 82 2.27 -1.10 13.22
CA SER A 82 3.03 -2.25 13.70
C SER A 82 4.43 -1.89 14.22
N LEU A 83 5.09 -0.90 13.63
CA LEU A 83 6.40 -0.44 14.09
C LEU A 83 6.27 0.55 15.26
N ALA A 84 5.27 1.43 15.22
CA ALA A 84 4.96 2.33 16.32
C ALA A 84 4.65 1.56 17.63
N ASP A 85 3.91 0.46 17.51
CA ASP A 85 3.62 -0.48 18.60
C ASP A 85 4.88 -1.06 19.26
N LYS A 86 5.97 -1.11 18.52
CA LYS A 86 7.29 -1.59 18.97
C LYS A 86 8.28 -0.44 19.20
N ALA A 87 7.78 0.79 19.38
CA ALA A 87 8.59 2.01 19.52
C ALA A 87 9.70 2.10 18.45
N PHE A 88 9.36 1.71 17.20
CA PHE A 88 10.29 1.67 16.07
C PHE A 88 11.61 0.94 16.35
N PHE A 89 11.60 0.01 17.30
CA PHE A 89 12.80 -0.70 17.79
C PHE A 89 13.91 0.24 18.29
N GLY A 90 13.55 1.44 18.73
CA GLY A 90 14.49 2.48 19.16
C GLY A 90 15.22 3.18 18.02
N ALA A 91 14.73 3.05 16.79
CA ALA A 91 15.26 3.77 15.65
C ALA A 91 14.54 5.12 15.48
N ASP A 92 15.27 6.10 14.97
CA ASP A 92 14.77 7.43 14.63
C ASP A 92 14.76 7.71 13.12
N THR A 93 15.40 6.87 12.31
CA THR A 93 15.52 7.01 10.86
C THR A 93 14.80 5.89 10.13
N MET A 94 13.80 6.22 9.33
CA MET A 94 13.00 5.28 8.53
C MET A 94 13.42 5.35 7.07
N LEU A 95 14.04 4.29 6.56
CA LEU A 95 14.47 4.17 5.16
C LEU A 95 13.38 3.46 4.36
N LEU A 96 12.77 4.14 3.40
CA LEU A 96 11.69 3.59 2.57
C LEU A 96 12.19 3.40 1.13
N SER A 97 12.34 2.17 0.65
CA SER A 97 12.63 1.91 -0.75
C SER A 97 11.41 2.15 -1.65
N SER A 98 11.63 2.29 -2.96
CA SER A 98 10.54 2.59 -3.91
C SER A 98 9.65 3.77 -3.47
N ALA A 99 10.26 4.87 -3.04
CA ALA A 99 9.56 6.00 -2.44
C ALA A 99 8.47 6.61 -3.34
N SER A 100 8.50 6.37 -4.64
CA SER A 100 7.46 6.77 -5.59
C SER A 100 6.24 5.83 -5.60
N SER A 101 6.31 4.67 -4.96
CA SER A 101 5.19 3.74 -4.90
C SER A 101 4.09 4.22 -3.95
N LYS A 102 2.85 3.92 -4.30
CA LYS A 102 1.67 4.37 -3.56
C LYS A 102 1.67 3.89 -2.10
N THR A 103 2.13 2.67 -1.86
CA THR A 103 2.26 2.14 -0.50
C THR A 103 3.38 2.84 0.28
N ALA A 104 4.53 3.13 -0.37
CA ALA A 104 5.65 3.79 0.30
C ALA A 104 5.29 5.22 0.73
N TYR A 105 4.72 6.05 -0.16
CA TYR A 105 4.35 7.40 0.25
C TYR A 105 3.16 7.42 1.21
N GLY A 106 2.22 6.46 1.12
CA GLY A 106 1.19 6.27 2.13
C GLY A 106 1.78 5.99 3.53
N THR A 107 2.81 5.15 3.61
CA THR A 107 3.55 4.88 4.85
C THR A 107 4.30 6.14 5.33
N ALA A 108 4.94 6.87 4.41
CA ALA A 108 5.66 8.10 4.74
C ALA A 108 4.74 9.16 5.36
N VAL A 109 3.51 9.32 4.84
CA VAL A 109 2.50 10.23 5.40
C VAL A 109 2.19 9.88 6.85
N GLN A 110 2.05 8.60 7.19
CA GLN A 110 1.79 8.19 8.57
C GLN A 110 3.01 8.44 9.47
N LEU A 111 4.20 8.07 9.01
CA LEU A 111 5.47 8.26 9.75
C LEU A 111 5.77 9.73 10.04
N ARG A 112 5.48 10.64 9.11
CA ARG A 112 5.70 12.09 9.28
C ARG A 112 4.91 12.70 10.44
N ARG A 113 3.89 12.04 10.91
CA ARG A 113 3.10 12.47 12.09
C ARG A 113 3.80 12.14 13.41
N ARG A 114 4.88 11.34 13.38
CA ARG A 114 5.64 10.93 14.57
C ARG A 114 6.75 11.93 14.86
N ALA A 115 6.73 12.48 16.06
CA ALA A 115 7.80 13.35 16.50
C ALA A 115 9.12 12.58 16.62
N GLY A 116 10.22 13.18 16.19
CA GLY A 116 11.56 12.59 16.31
C GLY A 116 11.88 11.51 15.26
N ILE A 117 11.00 11.29 14.29
CA ILE A 117 11.24 10.33 13.19
C ILE A 117 11.67 11.07 11.92
N GLU A 118 12.85 10.73 11.41
CA GLU A 118 13.31 11.12 10.07
C GLU A 118 12.81 10.10 9.04
N VAL A 119 12.12 10.56 8.01
CA VAL A 119 11.60 9.69 6.93
C VAL A 119 12.41 9.92 5.67
N VAL A 120 13.23 8.96 5.28
CA VAL A 120 14.11 9.02 4.10
C VAL A 120 13.51 8.17 2.98
N GLY A 121 13.09 8.82 1.91
CA GLY A 121 12.61 8.14 0.70
C GLY A 121 13.76 7.80 -0.24
N LEU A 122 13.94 6.52 -0.56
CA LEU A 122 14.92 6.02 -1.51
C LEU A 122 14.22 5.70 -2.84
N THR A 123 14.69 6.29 -3.93
CA THR A 123 14.03 6.17 -5.24
C THR A 123 15.04 6.18 -6.40
N SER A 124 14.55 6.01 -7.63
CA SER A 124 15.35 6.22 -8.85
C SER A 124 15.58 7.71 -9.12
N ALA A 125 16.62 8.06 -9.88
CA ALA A 125 16.86 9.43 -10.29
C ALA A 125 15.66 10.03 -11.05
N ALA A 126 14.99 9.23 -11.88
CA ALA A 126 13.81 9.65 -12.65
C ALA A 126 12.61 10.06 -11.76
N ASN A 127 12.45 9.43 -10.60
CA ASN A 127 11.31 9.66 -9.72
C ASN A 127 11.61 10.63 -8.57
N ARG A 128 12.84 11.12 -8.45
CA ARG A 128 13.27 11.96 -7.34
C ARG A 128 12.41 13.22 -7.20
N ALA A 129 12.26 13.99 -8.26
CA ALA A 129 11.50 15.23 -8.26
C ALA A 129 10.03 15.01 -7.87
N PHE A 130 9.43 13.89 -8.32
CA PHE A 130 8.09 13.51 -7.89
C PHE A 130 8.04 13.23 -6.39
N CYS A 131 8.95 12.42 -5.87
CA CYS A 131 8.97 12.12 -4.43
C CYS A 131 9.19 13.38 -3.57
N GLU A 132 10.04 14.32 -4.01
CA GLU A 132 10.25 15.61 -3.35
C GLU A 132 8.97 16.45 -3.33
N SER A 133 8.21 16.47 -4.43
CA SER A 133 6.96 17.23 -4.55
C SER A 133 5.84 16.73 -3.62
N LEU A 134 5.90 15.48 -3.17
CA LEU A 134 4.92 14.92 -2.24
C LEU A 134 4.98 15.56 -0.84
N GLY A 135 6.13 16.08 -0.41
CA GLY A 135 6.30 16.73 0.89
C GLY A 135 6.14 15.79 2.11
N CYS A 136 6.00 14.48 1.89
CA CYS A 136 5.81 13.49 2.95
C CYS A 136 7.12 12.84 3.43
N TYR A 137 8.23 13.11 2.77
CA TYR A 137 9.58 12.66 3.17
C TYR A 137 10.33 13.79 3.86
N SER A 138 11.17 13.49 4.85
CA SER A 138 12.13 14.44 5.43
C SER A 138 13.24 14.73 4.43
N ARG A 139 13.69 13.69 3.73
CA ARG A 139 14.67 13.75 2.64
C ARG A 139 14.28 12.73 1.56
N VAL A 140 14.61 13.06 0.31
CA VAL A 140 14.52 12.13 -0.82
C VAL A 140 15.90 11.95 -1.40
N LEU A 141 16.35 10.71 -1.47
CA LEU A 141 17.66 10.32 -2.00
C LEU A 141 17.47 9.32 -3.15
N THR A 142 18.33 9.39 -4.12
CA THR A 142 18.44 8.30 -5.09
C THR A 142 19.12 7.09 -4.44
N TYR A 143 18.94 5.91 -5.00
CA TYR A 143 19.61 4.70 -4.50
C TYR A 143 21.13 4.85 -4.48
N ALA A 144 21.72 5.63 -5.42
CA ALA A 144 23.15 5.91 -5.47
C ALA A 144 23.62 6.85 -4.33
N GLN A 145 22.71 7.59 -3.72
CA GLN A 145 22.99 8.54 -2.65
C GLN A 145 22.78 7.96 -1.23
N LEU A 146 22.64 6.64 -1.11
CA LEU A 146 22.48 5.98 0.19
C LEU A 146 23.59 6.35 1.19
N ASN A 147 24.78 6.70 0.68
CA ASN A 147 25.92 7.14 1.48
C ASN A 147 25.74 8.51 2.14
N GLU A 148 24.75 9.31 1.76
CA GLU A 148 24.41 10.59 2.40
C GLU A 148 23.67 10.41 3.74
N VAL A 149 23.16 9.20 4.02
CA VAL A 149 22.66 8.86 5.36
C VAL A 149 23.83 8.46 6.23
N ALA A 150 23.92 8.99 7.46
CA ALA A 150 24.99 8.68 8.39
C ALA A 150 25.10 7.15 8.64
N ALA A 151 26.31 6.59 8.60
CA ALA A 151 26.49 5.14 8.69
C ALA A 151 26.15 4.57 10.07
N ASP A 152 26.17 5.40 11.10
CA ASP A 152 25.81 5.10 12.47
C ASP A 152 24.35 5.38 12.80
N ALA A 153 23.54 5.84 11.83
CA ALA A 153 22.11 6.08 12.00
C ALA A 153 21.39 4.84 12.54
N SER A 154 20.58 5.03 13.58
CA SER A 154 19.69 3.99 14.10
C SER A 154 18.45 3.91 13.19
N CYS A 155 18.38 2.90 12.33
CA CYS A 155 17.39 2.90 11.28
C CYS A 155 16.53 1.63 11.21
N VAL A 156 15.34 1.80 10.63
CA VAL A 156 14.45 0.73 10.15
C VAL A 156 14.38 0.82 8.64
N TYR A 157 14.45 -0.32 7.99
CA TYR A 157 14.27 -0.42 6.54
C TYR A 157 12.88 -0.95 6.19
N PHE A 158 12.10 -0.16 5.47
CA PHE A 158 10.85 -0.57 4.84
C PHE A 158 11.12 -0.95 3.38
N ASP A 159 11.12 -2.24 3.10
CA ASP A 159 11.42 -2.73 1.76
C ASP A 159 10.14 -2.92 0.93
N PHE A 160 9.83 -1.91 0.12
CA PHE A 160 8.79 -1.98 -0.91
C PHE A 160 9.35 -2.44 -2.26
N ALA A 161 10.67 -2.31 -2.47
CA ALA A 161 11.31 -2.63 -3.72
C ALA A 161 11.49 -4.14 -3.94
N GLY A 162 11.83 -4.88 -2.90
CA GLY A 162 12.26 -6.27 -3.00
C GLY A 162 13.61 -6.43 -3.71
N ASN A 163 14.42 -5.37 -3.79
CA ASN A 163 15.69 -5.35 -4.50
C ASN A 163 16.81 -5.89 -3.63
N ALA A 164 17.39 -7.04 -4.01
CA ALA A 164 18.43 -7.72 -3.26
C ALA A 164 19.73 -6.89 -3.13
N GLY A 165 20.12 -6.17 -4.17
CA GLY A 165 21.31 -5.33 -4.15
C GLY A 165 21.17 -4.16 -3.18
N LEU A 166 20.01 -3.47 -3.20
CA LEU A 166 19.72 -2.39 -2.27
C LEU A 166 19.66 -2.89 -0.83
N ARG A 167 18.99 -4.02 -0.58
CA ARG A 167 18.94 -4.64 0.75
C ARG A 167 20.33 -4.96 1.26
N SER A 168 21.18 -5.59 0.43
CA SER A 168 22.57 -5.89 0.77
C SER A 168 23.35 -4.63 1.12
N ALA A 169 23.23 -3.57 0.33
CA ALA A 169 23.88 -2.28 0.58
C ALA A 169 23.45 -1.67 1.92
N ILE A 170 22.16 -1.69 2.24
CA ILE A 170 21.61 -1.19 3.51
C ILE A 170 22.14 -2.00 4.69
N HIS A 171 22.06 -3.32 4.64
CA HIS A 171 22.54 -4.19 5.70
C HIS A 171 24.05 -4.08 5.95
N THR A 172 24.82 -3.90 4.89
CA THR A 172 26.29 -3.74 4.99
C THR A 172 26.66 -2.36 5.55
N ARG A 173 25.90 -1.33 5.17
CA ARG A 173 26.23 0.06 5.55
C ARG A 173 25.85 0.40 6.98
N PHE A 174 24.67 -0.03 7.44
CA PHE A 174 24.12 0.43 8.72
C PHE A 174 24.31 -0.61 9.82
N ALA A 175 25.35 -0.44 10.63
CA ALA A 175 25.58 -1.30 11.79
C ALA A 175 24.44 -1.22 12.83
N ASN A 176 23.70 -0.10 12.86
CA ASN A 176 22.54 0.15 13.70
C ASN A 176 21.21 -0.07 12.99
N LEU A 177 21.15 -0.91 11.94
CA LEU A 177 19.88 -1.36 11.37
C LEU A 177 19.12 -2.18 12.41
N ARG A 178 17.96 -1.69 12.85
CA ARG A 178 17.16 -2.28 13.94
C ARG A 178 16.13 -3.29 13.45
N TYR A 179 15.59 -3.05 12.26
CA TYR A 179 14.55 -3.91 11.69
C TYR A 179 14.54 -3.80 10.16
N ASP A 180 14.31 -4.92 9.48
CA ASP A 180 14.07 -5.00 8.04
C ASP A 180 12.64 -5.49 7.82
N CYS A 181 11.76 -4.59 7.39
CA CYS A 181 10.35 -4.82 7.14
C CYS A 181 10.10 -5.05 5.64
N ALA A 182 10.00 -6.29 5.22
CA ALA A 182 9.70 -6.65 3.84
C ALA A 182 8.20 -6.53 3.56
N ILE A 183 7.79 -5.58 2.72
CA ILE A 183 6.36 -5.29 2.44
C ILE A 183 5.99 -5.65 1.01
N GLY A 184 6.81 -5.29 0.03
CA GLY A 184 6.49 -5.42 -1.37
C GLY A 184 7.63 -5.95 -2.23
N VAL A 185 7.33 -6.10 -3.52
CA VAL A 185 8.29 -6.53 -4.54
C VAL A 185 8.02 -5.74 -5.82
N THR A 186 8.39 -4.46 -5.85
CA THR A 186 8.26 -3.64 -7.06
C THR A 186 9.35 -3.95 -8.10
N HIS A 187 10.50 -4.49 -7.66
CA HIS A 187 11.60 -4.90 -8.54
C HIS A 187 11.61 -6.44 -8.69
N VAL A 188 10.64 -6.96 -9.42
CA VAL A 188 10.39 -8.41 -9.54
C VAL A 188 11.61 -9.18 -10.04
N ASP A 189 12.36 -8.62 -10.99
CA ASP A 189 13.54 -9.25 -11.60
C ASP A 189 14.81 -9.19 -10.72
N GLN A 190 14.76 -8.44 -9.61
CA GLN A 190 15.89 -8.22 -8.72
C GLN A 190 15.70 -8.86 -7.33
N ARG A 191 14.78 -9.82 -7.25
CA ARG A 191 14.53 -10.59 -6.03
C ARG A 191 15.78 -11.34 -5.59
N GLY A 192 16.00 -11.38 -4.28
CA GLY A 192 17.09 -12.16 -3.71
C GLY A 192 16.85 -12.52 -2.26
N SER A 193 17.64 -13.46 -1.78
CA SER A 193 17.60 -13.88 -0.40
C SER A 193 18.33 -12.89 0.50
N ALA A 194 17.76 -12.58 1.66
CA ALA A 194 18.44 -11.87 2.75
C ALA A 194 19.36 -12.80 3.56
N LYS A 195 19.54 -14.05 3.15
CA LYS A 195 20.32 -15.04 3.88
C LYS A 195 21.82 -14.63 3.91
N GLY A 196 22.37 -14.57 5.10
CA GLY A 196 23.81 -14.25 5.28
C GLY A 196 24.14 -12.77 5.34
N LEU A 197 23.16 -11.87 5.24
CA LEU A 197 23.38 -10.45 5.47
C LEU A 197 23.60 -10.14 6.95
N PRO A 198 24.43 -9.14 7.29
CA PRO A 198 24.61 -8.70 8.69
C PRO A 198 23.33 -8.03 9.22
N GLY A 199 23.16 -7.98 10.55
CA GLY A 199 22.05 -7.33 11.21
C GLY A 199 20.75 -8.16 11.26
N PRO A 200 19.58 -7.52 11.36
CA PRO A 200 18.30 -8.20 11.55
C PRO A 200 17.89 -8.98 10.30
N ARG A 201 17.19 -10.10 10.52
CA ARG A 201 16.58 -10.83 9.40
C ARG A 201 15.41 -10.04 8.83
N ALA A 202 15.28 -10.05 7.50
CA ALA A 202 14.09 -9.51 6.84
C ALA A 202 12.84 -10.25 7.34
N THR A 203 11.86 -9.48 7.80
CA THR A 203 10.57 -9.99 8.30
C THR A 203 9.47 -9.56 7.36
N PHE A 204 8.75 -10.52 6.81
CA PHE A 204 7.61 -10.21 5.96
C PHE A 204 6.49 -9.59 6.79
N PHE A 205 6.01 -8.43 6.37
CA PHE A 205 4.87 -7.77 6.98
C PHE A 205 3.57 -8.39 6.48
N PHE A 206 2.78 -8.92 7.41
CA PHE A 206 1.47 -9.50 7.11
C PHE A 206 0.36 -8.68 7.77
N ALA A 207 -0.23 -7.78 7.00
CA ALA A 207 -1.25 -6.83 7.46
C ALA A 207 -2.42 -7.48 8.24
N PRO A 208 -2.98 -8.64 7.83
CA PRO A 208 -4.07 -9.28 8.59
C PRO A 208 -3.70 -9.66 10.02
N ALA A 209 -2.43 -9.97 10.31
CA ALA A 209 -2.00 -10.25 11.68
C ALA A 209 -2.06 -9.00 12.57
N GLN A 210 -1.67 -7.83 12.02
CA GLN A 210 -1.78 -6.56 12.75
C GLN A 210 -3.24 -6.15 12.94
N VAL A 211 -4.11 -6.37 11.96
CA VAL A 211 -5.57 -6.18 12.11
C VAL A 211 -6.10 -7.00 13.27
N ALA A 212 -5.81 -8.32 13.30
CA ALA A 212 -6.28 -9.21 14.36
C ALA A 212 -5.79 -8.75 15.74
N LYS A 213 -4.50 -8.32 15.84
CA LYS A 213 -3.93 -7.77 17.08
C LYS A 213 -4.71 -6.54 17.55
N ARG A 214 -4.95 -5.57 16.66
CA ARG A 214 -5.62 -4.31 17.02
C ARG A 214 -7.11 -4.51 17.33
N ILE A 215 -7.77 -5.45 16.67
CA ILE A 215 -9.14 -5.84 17.04
C ILE A 215 -9.17 -6.41 18.47
N GLY A 216 -8.18 -7.23 18.83
CA GLY A 216 -8.08 -7.77 20.19
C GLY A 216 -7.82 -6.71 21.27
N GLU A 217 -7.06 -5.66 20.94
CA GLU A 217 -6.67 -4.60 21.89
C GLU A 217 -7.69 -3.45 21.97
N TRP A 218 -8.22 -3.02 20.82
CA TRP A 218 -9.05 -1.81 20.71
C TRP A 218 -10.51 -2.10 20.39
N GLY A 219 -10.80 -3.28 19.86
CA GLY A 219 -12.08 -3.59 19.22
C GLY A 219 -12.13 -3.10 17.77
N ASN A 220 -12.98 -3.76 16.97
CA ASN A 220 -13.11 -3.47 15.55
C ASN A 220 -13.56 -2.03 15.26
N ALA A 221 -14.50 -1.50 16.05
CA ALA A 221 -15.03 -0.14 15.87
C ALA A 221 -13.93 0.93 16.01
N ALA A 222 -13.12 0.85 17.06
CA ALA A 222 -12.04 1.80 17.30
C ALA A 222 -10.90 1.70 16.27
N LEU A 223 -10.60 0.49 15.77
CA LEU A 223 -9.67 0.31 14.66
C LEU A 223 -10.20 0.99 13.39
N MET A 224 -11.45 0.74 13.04
CA MET A 224 -12.08 1.32 11.86
C MET A 224 -12.17 2.84 11.94
N GLU A 225 -12.56 3.39 13.06
CA GLU A 225 -12.60 4.84 13.28
C GLU A 225 -11.25 5.51 12.98
N ARG A 226 -10.16 4.96 13.52
CA ARG A 226 -8.81 5.50 13.35
C ARG A 226 -8.33 5.42 11.91
N ILE A 227 -8.41 4.24 11.31
CA ILE A 227 -7.90 4.04 9.95
C ILE A 227 -8.72 4.81 8.91
N VAL A 228 -10.04 4.92 9.08
CA VAL A 228 -10.93 5.67 8.19
C VAL A 228 -10.71 7.18 8.31
N ALA A 229 -10.50 7.71 9.52
CA ALA A 229 -10.17 9.13 9.70
C ALA A 229 -8.89 9.52 8.96
N ASP A 230 -7.86 8.68 9.07
CA ASP A 230 -6.59 8.87 8.37
C ASP A 230 -6.73 8.66 6.85
N TRP A 231 -7.54 7.69 6.42
CA TRP A 231 -7.86 7.48 5.00
C TRP A 231 -8.49 8.71 4.37
N LYS A 232 -9.52 9.27 4.99
CA LYS A 232 -10.20 10.47 4.46
C LYS A 232 -9.30 11.70 4.38
N THR A 233 -8.32 11.79 5.27
CA THR A 233 -7.30 12.83 5.20
C THR A 233 -6.31 12.58 4.06
N PHE A 234 -5.83 11.35 3.94
CA PHE A 234 -4.89 10.95 2.91
C PHE A 234 -5.49 11.03 1.50
N SER A 235 -6.69 10.49 1.28
CA SER A 235 -7.34 10.50 -0.03
C SER A 235 -7.58 11.92 -0.55
N ARG A 236 -8.00 12.84 0.32
CA ARG A 236 -8.09 14.26 -0.01
C ARG A 236 -6.74 14.86 -0.38
N GLN A 237 -5.69 14.61 0.40
CA GLN A 237 -4.35 15.13 0.12
C GLN A 237 -3.84 14.67 -1.24
N VAL A 238 -4.05 13.41 -1.58
CA VAL A 238 -3.58 12.81 -2.84
C VAL A 238 -4.30 13.38 -4.07
N THR A 239 -5.55 13.80 -3.93
CA THR A 239 -6.40 14.24 -5.05
C THR A 239 -6.60 15.75 -5.11
N SER A 240 -6.15 16.51 -4.11
CA SER A 240 -6.45 17.95 -3.97
C SER A 240 -5.71 18.82 -4.99
N PRO A 241 -6.41 19.72 -5.69
CA PRO A 241 -5.78 20.82 -6.43
C PRO A 241 -4.97 21.75 -5.51
N PRO A 242 -3.98 22.50 -6.02
CA PRO A 242 -3.62 22.60 -7.44
C PRO A 242 -2.61 21.55 -7.92
N ALA A 243 -2.08 20.71 -7.04
CA ALA A 243 -1.03 19.75 -7.36
C ALA A 243 -1.36 18.34 -6.82
N PRO A 244 -2.33 17.65 -7.41
CA PRO A 244 -2.66 16.29 -7.00
C PRO A 244 -1.46 15.37 -7.20
N TRP A 245 -1.27 14.44 -6.25
CA TRP A 245 -0.22 13.43 -6.35
C TRP A 245 -0.56 12.34 -7.36
N LEU A 246 -1.86 12.21 -7.66
CA LEU A 246 -2.41 11.15 -8.47
C LEU A 246 -3.42 11.70 -9.48
N THR A 247 -3.25 11.30 -10.73
CA THR A 247 -4.22 11.50 -11.82
C THR A 247 -4.78 10.14 -12.21
N ILE A 248 -6.10 10.03 -12.34
CA ILE A 248 -6.76 8.80 -12.77
C ILE A 248 -6.89 8.79 -14.29
N GLU A 249 -6.48 7.68 -14.91
CA GLU A 249 -6.65 7.42 -16.34
C GLU A 249 -7.50 6.17 -16.55
N HIS A 250 -8.52 6.27 -17.39
CA HIS A 250 -9.42 5.16 -17.73
C HIS A 250 -9.00 4.50 -19.04
N HIS A 251 -8.90 3.19 -19.05
CA HIS A 251 -8.57 2.37 -20.21
C HIS A 251 -9.65 1.31 -20.43
N ARG A 252 -10.20 1.26 -21.63
CA ARG A 252 -11.32 0.38 -21.99
C ARG A 252 -10.95 -0.57 -23.11
N GLY A 253 -11.51 -1.77 -23.04
CA GLY A 253 -11.31 -2.85 -23.99
C GLY A 253 -10.07 -3.71 -23.74
N PRO A 254 -10.07 -4.96 -24.20
CA PRO A 254 -9.01 -5.95 -23.91
C PRO A 254 -7.63 -5.53 -24.38
N ALA A 255 -7.52 -4.84 -25.52
CA ALA A 255 -6.24 -4.38 -26.06
C ALA A 255 -5.60 -3.30 -25.19
N ALA A 256 -6.37 -2.31 -24.73
CA ALA A 256 -5.89 -1.26 -23.84
C ALA A 256 -5.48 -1.82 -22.48
N VAL A 257 -6.29 -2.71 -21.92
CA VAL A 257 -5.99 -3.40 -20.66
C VAL A 257 -4.68 -4.19 -20.75
N SER A 258 -4.47 -4.97 -21.83
CA SER A 258 -3.26 -5.74 -22.05
C SER A 258 -2.02 -4.84 -22.19
N ALA A 259 -2.13 -3.72 -22.90
CA ALA A 259 -1.03 -2.78 -23.10
C ALA A 259 -0.59 -2.13 -21.77
N ILE A 260 -1.54 -1.64 -20.96
CA ILE A 260 -1.26 -1.05 -19.66
C ILE A 260 -0.70 -2.10 -18.68
N TYR A 261 -1.27 -3.30 -18.67
CA TYR A 261 -0.74 -4.40 -17.86
C TYR A 261 0.75 -4.68 -18.18
N ALA A 262 1.09 -4.79 -19.47
CA ALA A 262 2.47 -5.00 -19.90
C ALA A 262 3.40 -3.83 -19.53
N GLN A 263 2.92 -2.59 -19.63
CA GLN A 263 3.66 -1.39 -19.22
C GLN A 263 3.98 -1.39 -17.72
N VAL A 264 2.98 -1.65 -16.90
CA VAL A 264 3.12 -1.69 -15.43
C VAL A 264 4.03 -2.85 -15.01
N LEU A 265 3.85 -4.03 -15.61
CA LEU A 265 4.70 -5.21 -15.34
C LEU A 265 6.18 -4.94 -15.67
N ALA A 266 6.44 -4.18 -16.73
CA ALA A 266 7.79 -3.78 -17.12
C ALA A 266 8.37 -2.64 -16.26
N GLY A 267 7.67 -2.18 -15.22
CA GLY A 267 8.11 -1.09 -14.34
C GLY A 267 8.19 0.28 -15.01
N ARG A 268 7.46 0.49 -16.12
CA ARG A 268 7.48 1.73 -16.92
C ARG A 268 6.28 2.65 -16.66
N GLY A 269 5.53 2.41 -15.60
CA GLY A 269 4.42 3.28 -15.23
C GLY A 269 4.88 4.61 -14.64
N ASP A 270 4.18 5.71 -14.97
CA ASP A 270 4.33 6.97 -14.23
C ASP A 270 3.72 6.82 -12.83
N PRO A 271 4.46 7.07 -11.74
CA PRO A 271 3.95 6.93 -10.39
C PRO A 271 2.79 7.89 -10.07
N ARG A 272 2.64 8.98 -10.85
CA ARG A 272 1.53 9.93 -10.72
C ARG A 272 0.23 9.40 -11.29
N VAL A 273 0.26 8.34 -12.10
CA VAL A 273 -0.92 7.82 -12.76
C VAL A 273 -1.51 6.64 -12.01
N GLY A 274 -2.82 6.68 -11.83
CA GLY A 274 -3.67 5.56 -11.42
C GLY A 274 -4.46 5.05 -12.63
N HIS A 275 -4.20 3.82 -13.03
CA HIS A 275 -4.88 3.22 -14.17
C HIS A 275 -6.14 2.48 -13.74
N MET A 276 -7.29 2.92 -14.23
CA MET A 276 -8.56 2.21 -14.10
C MET A 276 -8.83 1.44 -15.38
N LEU A 277 -8.94 0.12 -15.26
CA LEU A 277 -9.01 -0.81 -16.37
C LEU A 277 -10.40 -1.43 -16.49
N SER A 278 -10.98 -1.45 -17.66
CA SER A 278 -12.25 -2.12 -17.95
C SER A 278 -12.12 -2.97 -19.21
N LEU A 279 -12.54 -4.23 -19.14
CA LEU A 279 -12.63 -5.12 -20.31
C LEU A 279 -13.86 -4.82 -21.18
N ALA A 280 -14.82 -4.03 -20.69
CA ALA A 280 -15.93 -3.57 -21.52
C ALA A 280 -15.39 -2.66 -22.62
N ASP A 281 -15.92 -2.82 -23.83
CA ASP A 281 -15.59 -1.94 -24.94
C ASP A 281 -15.99 -0.50 -24.65
N ALA A 282 -15.31 0.44 -25.32
CA ALA A 282 -15.75 1.82 -25.32
C ALA A 282 -17.10 1.86 -26.07
N GLY A 283 -18.18 2.13 -25.35
CA GLY A 283 -19.53 2.29 -25.92
C GLY A 283 -19.59 3.51 -26.85
#